data_381aee361d46eaaaae12335409cb9f1c
#
_entry.id   381aee361d46eaaaae12335409cb9f1c
#
_cell.length_a   1.000
_cell.length_b   1.000
_cell.length_c   1.000
_cell.angle_alpha   90.00
_cell.angle_beta   90.00
_cell.angle_gamma   90.00
#
_symmetry.space_group_name_H-M   'P 1'
#
loop_
_entity.id
_entity.type
_entity.pdbx_description
1 polymer ?
#
loop_
_entity_poly.entity_id
_entity_poly.type
_entity_poly.pdbx_seq_one_letter_code
_entity_poly.pdbx_strand_id
1 'polypeptide(L)'
;MALAMRAALAASFLAALVGACGAAPAPAPKLLVLSVDGLDWRYLRDRDALGLKIPNIRRILARSQVADGVVGVWPTVTWPSHTSMITGMRPDQHGILANAALPLDPALSFWSAKKIKVPTLTQCVMRAGRTTGAVNWPVTMYAELTWNLPEAYARRNGDSSDMDTVDRFGTPGLVAEIGHAMPSFPQAWLDDRSRTLATVYLLKHKQPDLLLVHLAELDSEAHEEGPFVPHVNAVVERTDELIGDIVQAMPKNYRLALVSDHGFERIDHVANLKAMAASDGVTGEMTVAAGLVTTGDARVAAWLRAQAGKGDVGREVPHGELMSYAPQLADAVAAFEPAAHVTFGGAASGAAHGPPSNKGTHGFWPKRPDYHSIFLLSGPGVKPGALGEIEMLSLEKRFEGAMGITCPG
;
A
#
# COMPACT_ATOMS: atom_id res chain seq x y z
N MET A 1 -11.86 -42.08 -76.81
CA MET A 1 -11.09 -42.21 -75.60
C MET A 1 -10.50 -40.84 -75.12
N ALA A 2 -11.33 -39.84 -74.94
CA ALA A 2 -10.84 -38.52 -74.56
C ALA A 2 -11.81 -37.71 -73.66
N LEU A 3 -12.72 -38.40 -72.94
CA LEU A 3 -13.70 -37.75 -72.07
C LEU A 3 -13.69 -38.23 -70.60
N ALA A 4 -12.78 -39.17 -70.26
CA ALA A 4 -12.72 -39.73 -68.89
C ALA A 4 -11.56 -39.25 -68.04
N MET A 5 -10.76 -38.29 -68.52
CA MET A 5 -9.54 -37.78 -67.76
C MET A 5 -9.61 -36.37 -67.28
N ARG A 6 -10.78 -35.70 -67.28
CA ARG A 6 -10.97 -34.34 -66.76
C ARG A 6 -11.79 -34.21 -65.44
N ALA A 7 -12.32 -35.37 -64.96
CA ALA A 7 -13.12 -35.37 -63.73
C ALA A 7 -12.31 -35.68 -62.42
N ALA A 8 -11.04 -36.08 -62.52
CA ALA A 8 -10.24 -36.50 -61.34
C ALA A 8 -9.34 -35.40 -60.69
N LEU A 9 -9.24 -34.23 -61.33
CA LEU A 9 -8.37 -33.13 -60.81
C LEU A 9 -9.11 -31.99 -60.06
N ALA A 10 -10.45 -32.02 -59.99
CA ALA A 10 -11.22 -31.00 -59.31
C ALA A 10 -11.61 -31.36 -57.84
N ALA A 11 -11.36 -32.61 -57.42
CA ALA A 11 -11.73 -33.06 -56.05
C ALA A 11 -10.61 -32.97 -55.03
N SER A 12 -9.37 -32.58 -55.38
CA SER A 12 -8.23 -32.56 -54.46
C SER A 12 -7.87 -31.17 -53.92
N PHE A 13 -8.58 -30.12 -54.31
CA PHE A 13 -8.30 -28.75 -53.86
C PHE A 13 -9.29 -28.19 -52.82
N LEU A 14 -10.27 -28.98 -52.38
CA LEU A 14 -11.29 -28.51 -51.40
C LEU A 14 -11.09 -29.08 -49.97
N ALA A 15 -10.02 -29.84 -49.71
CA ALA A 15 -9.77 -30.48 -48.40
C ALA A 15 -8.67 -29.80 -47.55
N ALA A 16 -8.12 -28.64 -47.97
CA ALA A 16 -7.00 -28.00 -47.28
C ALA A 16 -7.35 -26.66 -46.60
N LEU A 17 -8.64 -26.35 -46.41
CA LEU A 17 -9.08 -25.09 -45.78
C LEU A 17 -9.90 -25.30 -44.49
N VAL A 18 -9.74 -26.46 -43.84
CA VAL A 18 -10.32 -26.70 -42.50
C VAL A 18 -9.18 -26.94 -41.53
N GLY A 19 -8.76 -25.89 -40.79
CA GLY A 19 -7.92 -26.17 -39.65
C GLY A 19 -6.90 -25.13 -39.26
N ALA A 20 -7.31 -23.92 -39.13
CA ALA A 20 -6.64 -23.01 -38.16
C ALA A 20 -7.73 -22.20 -37.45
N CYS A 21 -8.62 -22.90 -36.73
CA CYS A 21 -9.24 -22.26 -35.58
C CYS A 21 -8.14 -22.01 -34.59
N GLY A 22 -7.41 -20.89 -34.75
CA GLY A 22 -6.53 -20.39 -33.72
C GLY A 22 -7.36 -20.28 -32.44
N ALA A 23 -6.96 -21.00 -31.40
CA ALA A 23 -7.58 -20.85 -30.10
C ALA A 23 -7.62 -19.33 -29.80
N ALA A 24 -8.81 -18.82 -29.53
CA ALA A 24 -8.95 -17.39 -29.11
C ALA A 24 -7.90 -17.11 -28.04
N PRO A 25 -7.16 -16.01 -28.13
CA PRO A 25 -6.15 -15.69 -27.12
C PRO A 25 -6.81 -15.75 -25.74
N ALA A 26 -6.16 -16.43 -24.81
CA ALA A 26 -6.68 -16.53 -23.45
C ALA A 26 -6.99 -15.12 -22.92
N PRO A 27 -8.13 -14.93 -22.25
CA PRO A 27 -8.50 -13.61 -21.74
C PRO A 27 -7.37 -13.08 -20.86
N ALA A 28 -7.04 -11.78 -21.05
CA ALA A 28 -5.99 -11.14 -20.29
C ALA A 28 -6.26 -11.30 -18.80
N PRO A 29 -5.24 -11.62 -17.98
CA PRO A 29 -5.44 -11.83 -16.54
C PRO A 29 -5.95 -10.57 -15.88
N LYS A 30 -6.83 -10.76 -14.90
CA LYS A 30 -7.31 -9.72 -13.99
C LYS A 30 -6.46 -9.70 -12.72
N LEU A 31 -6.42 -8.56 -12.04
CA LEU A 31 -5.61 -8.39 -10.84
C LEU A 31 -6.44 -7.82 -9.69
N LEU A 32 -6.38 -8.50 -8.55
CA LEU A 32 -6.75 -7.97 -7.25
C LEU A 32 -5.46 -7.57 -6.52
N VAL A 33 -5.31 -6.30 -6.17
CA VAL A 33 -4.31 -5.81 -5.24
C VAL A 33 -5.01 -5.60 -3.90
N LEU A 34 -4.68 -6.43 -2.92
CA LEU A 34 -5.21 -6.37 -1.58
C LEU A 34 -4.12 -5.87 -0.63
N SER A 35 -4.27 -4.65 -0.13
CA SER A 35 -3.38 -4.05 0.85
C SER A 35 -3.94 -4.22 2.24
N VAL A 36 -3.08 -4.61 3.19
CA VAL A 36 -3.36 -4.61 4.62
C VAL A 36 -2.45 -3.59 5.26
N ASP A 37 -3.03 -2.48 5.76
CA ASP A 37 -2.30 -1.37 6.36
C ASP A 37 -1.45 -1.84 7.55
N GLY A 38 -0.19 -1.44 7.56
CA GLY A 38 0.73 -1.75 8.65
C GLY A 38 1.08 -3.23 8.84
N LEU A 39 0.74 -4.13 7.87
CA LEU A 39 1.13 -5.54 7.96
C LEU A 39 2.63 -5.68 7.72
N ASP A 40 3.39 -5.59 8.80
CA ASP A 40 4.84 -5.71 8.81
C ASP A 40 5.29 -7.12 8.38
N TRP A 41 6.39 -7.19 7.63
CA TRP A 41 6.98 -8.44 7.14
C TRP A 41 7.26 -9.45 8.26
N ARG A 42 7.59 -8.97 9.47
CA ARG A 42 7.83 -9.82 10.65
C ARG A 42 6.61 -10.69 11.02
N TYR A 43 5.37 -10.25 10.77
CA TYR A 43 4.17 -11.09 10.95
C TYR A 43 4.16 -12.32 10.03
N LEU A 44 4.78 -12.23 8.85
CA LEU A 44 4.89 -13.36 7.93
C LEU A 44 6.15 -14.19 8.19
N ARG A 45 7.27 -13.54 8.44
CA ARG A 45 8.56 -14.21 8.72
C ARG A 45 8.49 -15.01 10.03
N ASP A 46 8.02 -14.37 11.08
CA ASP A 46 8.07 -14.89 12.45
C ASP A 46 6.74 -15.51 12.90
N ARG A 47 5.81 -15.76 11.97
CA ARG A 47 4.44 -16.25 12.21
C ARG A 47 4.34 -17.45 13.13
N ASP A 48 5.32 -18.36 13.06
CA ASP A 48 5.34 -19.56 13.91
C ASP A 48 5.80 -19.25 15.34
N ALA A 49 6.81 -18.39 15.49
CA ALA A 49 7.27 -17.89 16.78
C ALA A 49 6.21 -17.03 17.49
N LEU A 50 5.45 -16.25 16.72
CA LEU A 50 4.32 -15.45 17.20
C LEU A 50 3.06 -16.30 17.49
N GLY A 51 3.04 -17.56 17.10
CA GLY A 51 1.90 -18.47 17.29
C GLY A 51 0.67 -18.11 16.46
N LEU A 52 0.83 -17.39 15.33
CA LEU A 52 -0.26 -16.85 14.54
C LEU A 52 -1.06 -17.93 13.81
N LYS A 53 -2.39 -17.87 13.95
CA LYS A 53 -3.37 -18.71 13.26
C LYS A 53 -3.85 -18.02 11.99
N ILE A 54 -3.01 -18.02 10.97
CA ILE A 54 -3.26 -17.37 9.66
C ILE A 54 -3.29 -18.39 8.51
N PRO A 55 -4.26 -19.30 8.48
CA PRO A 55 -4.29 -20.41 7.52
C PRO A 55 -4.48 -19.94 6.07
N ASN A 56 -5.16 -18.82 5.82
CA ASN A 56 -5.39 -18.28 4.49
C ASN A 56 -4.11 -17.67 3.92
N ILE A 57 -3.43 -16.82 4.69
CA ILE A 57 -2.12 -16.23 4.32
C ILE A 57 -1.09 -17.35 4.11
N ARG A 58 -1.04 -18.37 4.97
CA ARG A 58 -0.14 -19.54 4.78
C ARG A 58 -0.40 -20.25 3.44
N ARG A 59 -1.66 -20.42 3.04
CA ARG A 59 -2.01 -21.01 1.73
C ARG A 59 -1.62 -20.11 0.57
N ILE A 60 -1.71 -18.79 0.72
CA ILE A 60 -1.27 -17.82 -0.27
C ILE A 60 0.25 -17.87 -0.39
N LEU A 61 0.99 -17.80 0.71
CA LEU A 61 2.46 -17.89 0.76
C LEU A 61 2.98 -19.11 0.00
N ALA A 62 2.39 -20.28 0.24
CA ALA A 62 2.84 -21.57 -0.35
C ALA A 62 2.77 -21.60 -1.89
N ARG A 63 2.02 -20.69 -2.54
CA ARG A 63 1.79 -20.66 -3.99
C ARG A 63 2.13 -19.32 -4.64
N SER A 64 2.84 -18.47 -3.92
CA SER A 64 3.16 -17.11 -4.38
C SER A 64 4.62 -16.93 -4.76
N GLN A 65 4.88 -15.92 -5.58
CA GLN A 65 6.13 -15.19 -5.51
C GLN A 65 6.10 -14.36 -4.23
N VAL A 66 7.16 -14.41 -3.42
CA VAL A 66 7.22 -13.79 -2.10
C VAL A 66 8.48 -12.95 -2.00
N ALA A 67 8.32 -11.67 -1.61
CA ALA A 67 9.46 -10.84 -1.24
C ALA A 67 9.89 -11.13 0.21
N ASP A 68 11.18 -11.09 0.48
CA ASP A 68 11.75 -11.17 1.83
C ASP A 68 11.73 -9.81 2.55
N GLY A 69 10.74 -9.01 2.24
CA GLY A 69 10.52 -7.64 2.67
C GLY A 69 10.44 -6.69 1.48
N VAL A 70 9.66 -5.63 1.64
CA VAL A 70 9.56 -4.53 0.69
C VAL A 70 10.07 -3.26 1.35
N VAL A 71 11.14 -2.70 0.79
CA VAL A 71 11.66 -1.41 1.22
C VAL A 71 10.71 -0.32 0.76
N GLY A 72 10.18 0.45 1.71
CA GLY A 72 9.21 1.51 1.46
C GLY A 72 9.79 2.74 0.76
N VAL A 73 8.92 3.75 0.62
CA VAL A 73 9.31 5.11 0.22
C VAL A 73 9.40 6.00 1.45
N TRP A 74 10.04 7.16 1.37
CA TRP A 74 10.04 8.11 2.47
C TRP A 74 9.12 9.30 2.18
N PRO A 75 8.21 9.66 3.14
CA PRO A 75 7.93 8.99 4.42
C PRO A 75 7.18 7.67 4.22
N THR A 76 7.47 6.69 5.09
CA THR A 76 6.81 5.37 5.09
C THR A 76 5.44 5.46 5.78
N VAL A 77 4.52 6.16 5.15
CA VAL A 77 3.16 6.39 5.64
C VAL A 77 2.13 6.07 4.56
N THR A 78 0.90 5.80 4.95
CA THR A 78 -0.17 5.20 4.16
C THR A 78 -0.37 5.83 2.77
N TRP A 79 -0.66 7.14 2.69
CA TRP A 79 -1.04 7.76 1.40
C TRP A 79 0.13 7.87 0.42
N PRO A 80 1.32 8.33 0.81
CA PRO A 80 2.52 8.28 -0.01
C PRO A 80 2.84 6.88 -0.52
N SER A 81 2.81 5.86 0.36
CA SER A 81 3.14 4.47 0.01
C SER A 81 2.15 3.88 -1.00
N HIS A 82 0.83 3.99 -0.74
CA HIS A 82 -0.19 3.49 -1.67
C HIS A 82 -0.15 4.22 -3.03
N THR A 83 0.14 5.52 -3.04
CA THR A 83 0.33 6.25 -4.30
C THR A 83 1.58 5.78 -5.04
N SER A 84 2.69 5.56 -4.33
CA SER A 84 3.92 5.00 -4.93
C SER A 84 3.71 3.61 -5.53
N MET A 85 2.92 2.74 -4.88
CA MET A 85 2.62 1.40 -5.39
C MET A 85 1.93 1.41 -6.77
N ILE A 86 1.11 2.42 -7.05
CA ILE A 86 0.33 2.52 -8.29
C ILE A 86 0.89 3.52 -9.31
N THR A 87 2.02 4.15 -8.99
CA THR A 87 2.69 5.12 -9.89
C THR A 87 4.14 4.73 -10.20
N GLY A 88 4.77 3.87 -9.38
CA GLY A 88 6.20 3.57 -9.47
C GLY A 88 7.10 4.77 -9.15
N MET A 89 6.56 5.85 -8.58
CA MET A 89 7.26 7.10 -8.33
C MET A 89 7.37 7.41 -6.85
N ARG A 90 8.40 8.19 -6.45
CA ARG A 90 8.57 8.67 -5.08
C ARG A 90 7.55 9.75 -4.72
N PRO A 91 7.31 10.00 -3.41
CA PRO A 91 6.40 11.05 -2.92
C PRO A 91 6.70 12.44 -3.48
N ASP A 92 7.96 12.85 -3.59
CA ASP A 92 8.39 14.13 -4.17
C ASP A 92 7.98 14.27 -5.65
N GLN A 93 7.89 13.18 -6.39
CA GLN A 93 7.52 13.12 -7.80
C GLN A 93 6.00 13.06 -7.98
N HIS A 94 5.30 12.18 -7.28
CA HIS A 94 3.86 12.03 -7.44
C HIS A 94 3.03 13.05 -6.64
N GLY A 95 3.63 13.79 -5.71
CA GLY A 95 3.03 14.94 -5.04
C GLY A 95 2.21 14.64 -3.79
N ILE A 96 2.04 13.38 -3.38
CA ILE A 96 1.42 13.00 -2.12
C ILE A 96 2.53 12.81 -1.08
N LEU A 97 2.69 13.77 -0.17
CA LEU A 97 3.86 13.90 0.68
C LEU A 97 3.66 13.40 2.11
N ALA A 98 2.42 13.26 2.57
CA ALA A 98 2.09 12.87 3.94
C ALA A 98 0.62 12.41 4.05
N ASN A 99 0.26 11.81 5.20
CA ASN A 99 -1.13 11.55 5.59
C ASN A 99 -1.79 12.84 6.12
N ALA A 100 -1.76 13.90 5.32
CA ALA A 100 -2.29 15.21 5.72
C ALA A 100 -3.48 15.60 4.86
N ALA A 101 -4.69 15.50 5.44
CA ALA A 101 -5.90 16.04 4.86
C ALA A 101 -6.10 17.47 5.35
N LEU A 102 -6.40 18.39 4.45
CA LEU A 102 -6.92 19.69 4.82
C LEU A 102 -8.40 19.54 5.24
N PRO A 103 -8.80 20.09 6.39
CA PRO A 103 -10.02 19.67 7.07
C PRO A 103 -11.33 20.00 6.36
N LEU A 104 -11.38 20.92 5.41
CA LEU A 104 -12.64 21.45 4.89
C LEU A 104 -12.78 21.42 3.36
N ASP A 105 -11.72 21.07 2.62
CA ASP A 105 -11.79 20.93 1.17
C ASP A 105 -11.07 19.66 0.70
N PRO A 106 -11.83 18.59 0.43
CA PRO A 106 -11.28 17.33 -0.05
C PRO A 106 -10.45 17.45 -1.32
N ALA A 107 -10.76 18.45 -2.18
CA ALA A 107 -9.99 18.71 -3.40
C ALA A 107 -8.59 19.26 -3.11
N LEU A 108 -8.39 19.85 -1.94
CA LEU A 108 -7.09 20.38 -1.47
C LEU A 108 -6.35 19.43 -0.54
N SER A 109 -6.98 18.34 -0.10
CA SER A 109 -6.35 17.32 0.74
C SER A 109 -5.53 16.33 -0.07
N PHE A 110 -4.65 15.59 0.60
CA PHE A 110 -3.94 14.47 -0.02
C PHE A 110 -4.85 13.25 -0.31
N TRP A 111 -6.09 13.23 0.16
CA TRP A 111 -7.07 12.22 -0.26
C TRP A 111 -7.48 12.34 -1.72
N SER A 112 -7.39 13.54 -2.28
CA SER A 112 -7.83 13.82 -3.64
C SER A 112 -6.81 13.31 -4.65
N ALA A 113 -7.26 12.44 -5.56
CA ALA A 113 -6.48 11.99 -6.71
C ALA A 113 -6.03 13.15 -7.63
N LYS A 114 -6.71 14.32 -7.56
CA LYS A 114 -6.30 15.53 -8.28
C LYS A 114 -4.94 16.09 -7.85
N LYS A 115 -4.42 15.64 -6.70
CA LYS A 115 -3.08 16.01 -6.22
C LYS A 115 -1.96 15.13 -6.80
N ILE A 116 -2.30 13.99 -7.38
CA ILE A 116 -1.32 13.12 -8.03
C ILE A 116 -0.85 13.76 -9.32
N LYS A 117 0.46 14.00 -9.44
CA LYS A 117 1.08 14.75 -10.54
C LYS A 117 1.56 13.89 -11.71
N VAL A 118 1.48 12.58 -11.57
CA VAL A 118 1.99 11.59 -12.54
C VAL A 118 0.91 10.58 -12.89
N PRO A 119 1.00 9.89 -14.04
CA PRO A 119 0.05 8.84 -14.40
C PRO A 119 0.01 7.73 -13.35
N THR A 120 -1.18 7.14 -13.14
CA THR A 120 -1.39 6.01 -12.25
C THR A 120 -1.66 4.74 -13.04
N LEU A 121 -1.42 3.57 -12.42
CA LEU A 121 -1.78 2.27 -12.96
C LEU A 121 -3.28 2.20 -13.35
N THR A 122 -4.16 2.79 -12.54
CA THR A 122 -5.61 2.80 -12.83
C THR A 122 -5.93 3.54 -14.13
N GLN A 123 -5.31 4.69 -14.35
CA GLN A 123 -5.47 5.45 -15.60
C GLN A 123 -4.90 4.69 -16.80
N CYS A 124 -3.77 3.99 -16.62
CA CYS A 124 -3.20 3.15 -17.66
C CYS A 124 -4.16 2.01 -18.04
N VAL A 125 -4.69 1.29 -17.06
CA VAL A 125 -5.66 0.20 -17.26
C VAL A 125 -6.89 0.70 -18.00
N MET A 126 -7.43 1.85 -17.64
CA MET A 126 -8.59 2.46 -18.30
C MET A 126 -8.28 2.90 -19.74
N ARG A 127 -7.10 3.48 -19.99
CA ARG A 127 -6.65 3.81 -21.36
C ARG A 127 -6.50 2.57 -22.25
N ALA A 128 -6.21 1.43 -21.67
CA ALA A 128 -6.21 0.14 -22.36
C ALA A 128 -7.63 -0.44 -22.59
N GLY A 129 -8.69 0.32 -22.30
CA GLY A 129 -10.09 -0.10 -22.45
C GLY A 129 -10.56 -1.12 -21.40
N ARG A 130 -9.84 -1.25 -20.29
CA ARG A 130 -10.14 -2.20 -19.21
C ARG A 130 -10.79 -1.49 -18.02
N THR A 131 -11.52 -2.24 -17.22
CA THR A 131 -12.27 -1.70 -16.07
C THR A 131 -11.46 -1.71 -14.79
N THR A 132 -11.73 -0.73 -13.92
CA THR A 132 -11.04 -0.55 -12.63
C THR A 132 -12.02 -0.45 -11.49
N GLY A 133 -11.64 -0.94 -10.31
CA GLY A 133 -12.38 -0.79 -9.07
C GLY A 133 -11.46 -0.43 -7.92
N ALA A 134 -12.01 0.29 -6.93
CA ALA A 134 -11.35 0.53 -5.67
C ALA A 134 -12.32 0.40 -4.50
N VAL A 135 -11.85 -0.16 -3.40
CA VAL A 135 -12.52 -0.20 -2.10
C VAL A 135 -11.55 0.33 -1.06
N ASN A 136 -11.84 1.49 -0.52
CA ASN A 136 -11.05 2.18 0.49
C ASN A 136 -9.58 2.41 0.09
N TRP A 137 -9.21 2.31 -1.20
CA TRP A 137 -7.84 2.58 -1.60
C TRP A 137 -7.50 4.06 -1.37
N PRO A 138 -6.38 4.36 -0.70
CA PRO A 138 -5.98 5.74 -0.39
C PRO A 138 -5.86 6.61 -1.64
N VAL A 139 -6.19 7.90 -1.48
CA VAL A 139 -6.06 8.93 -2.51
C VAL A 139 -6.88 8.63 -3.78
N THR A 140 -8.06 8.01 -3.63
CA THR A 140 -8.98 7.75 -4.75
C THR A 140 -10.21 8.65 -4.80
N MET A 141 -10.37 9.57 -3.85
CA MET A 141 -11.39 10.61 -3.97
C MET A 141 -11.17 11.43 -5.25
N TYR A 142 -12.21 11.61 -6.05
CA TYR A 142 -12.16 12.20 -7.40
C TYR A 142 -11.33 11.44 -8.45
N ALA A 143 -10.87 10.21 -8.15
CA ALA A 143 -10.23 9.41 -9.18
C ALA A 143 -11.26 8.96 -10.23
N GLU A 144 -10.83 8.98 -11.49
CA GLU A 144 -11.60 8.39 -12.58
C GLU A 144 -11.44 6.86 -12.53
N LEU A 145 -12.41 6.18 -11.92
CA LEU A 145 -12.47 4.72 -11.80
C LEU A 145 -13.85 4.23 -12.24
N THR A 146 -13.93 3.00 -12.77
CA THR A 146 -15.22 2.43 -13.17
C THR A 146 -16.13 2.23 -11.95
N TRP A 147 -15.57 1.72 -10.85
CA TRP A 147 -16.25 1.57 -9.56
C TRP A 147 -15.34 2.05 -8.43
N ASN A 148 -15.77 3.02 -7.67
CA ASN A 148 -14.98 3.62 -6.60
C ASN A 148 -15.79 3.75 -5.31
N LEU A 149 -15.30 3.14 -4.26
CA LEU A 149 -15.65 3.41 -2.87
C LEU A 149 -14.39 4.00 -2.22
N PRO A 150 -14.17 5.33 -2.31
CA PRO A 150 -12.92 5.95 -1.90
C PRO A 150 -12.69 5.84 -0.39
N GLU A 151 -11.42 5.89 0.02
CA GLU A 151 -11.09 6.17 1.41
C GLU A 151 -11.63 7.54 1.80
N ALA A 152 -12.41 7.60 2.89
CA ALA A 152 -13.02 8.81 3.38
C ALA A 152 -13.29 8.73 4.88
N TYR A 153 -13.15 9.88 5.55
CA TYR A 153 -13.43 10.02 6.97
C TYR A 153 -14.39 11.19 7.19
N ALA A 154 -15.62 10.90 7.60
CA ALA A 154 -16.71 11.87 7.76
C ALA A 154 -16.34 13.08 8.62
N ARG A 155 -15.69 12.85 9.76
CA ARG A 155 -15.27 13.92 10.69
C ARG A 155 -14.37 14.98 10.06
N ARG A 156 -13.63 14.63 9.00
CA ARG A 156 -12.74 15.56 8.29
C ARG A 156 -13.42 16.28 7.15
N ASN A 157 -14.56 15.76 6.66
CA ASN A 157 -15.31 16.31 5.53
C ASN A 157 -16.62 17.01 5.94
N GLY A 158 -16.99 16.98 7.23
CA GLY A 158 -18.22 17.60 7.73
C GLY A 158 -19.50 16.80 7.43
N ASP A 159 -19.37 15.54 7.01
CA ASP A 159 -20.49 14.62 6.80
C ASP A 159 -20.92 13.96 8.10
N SER A 160 -22.15 13.40 8.12
CA SER A 160 -22.70 12.73 9.30
C SER A 160 -22.14 11.33 9.51
N SER A 161 -21.69 10.67 8.44
CA SER A 161 -21.10 9.34 8.47
C SER A 161 -20.05 9.15 7.37
N ASP A 162 -19.19 8.12 7.51
CA ASP A 162 -18.24 7.75 6.45
C ASP A 162 -18.97 7.35 5.17
N MET A 163 -20.13 6.69 5.29
CA MET A 163 -20.92 6.26 4.14
C MET A 163 -21.47 7.44 3.34
N ASP A 164 -21.88 8.54 3.99
CA ASP A 164 -22.31 9.77 3.30
C ASP A 164 -21.15 10.35 2.48
N THR A 165 -19.95 10.35 3.05
CA THR A 165 -18.75 10.83 2.35
C THR A 165 -18.39 9.91 1.17
N VAL A 166 -18.43 8.59 1.38
CA VAL A 166 -18.14 7.60 0.33
C VAL A 166 -19.17 7.69 -0.81
N ASP A 167 -20.45 7.81 -0.50
CA ASP A 167 -21.51 7.93 -1.52
C ASP A 167 -21.37 9.26 -2.34
N ARG A 168 -21.01 10.34 -1.65
CA ARG A 168 -20.80 11.65 -2.31
C ARG A 168 -19.59 11.66 -3.25
N PHE A 169 -18.47 11.00 -2.91
CA PHE A 169 -17.23 11.04 -3.67
C PHE A 169 -16.93 9.75 -4.45
N GLY A 170 -17.73 8.73 -4.26
CA GLY A 170 -17.65 7.45 -4.94
C GLY A 170 -18.41 7.37 -6.24
N THR A 171 -18.56 6.18 -6.76
CA THR A 171 -19.41 5.93 -7.92
C THR A 171 -20.88 6.08 -7.54
N PRO A 172 -21.65 6.96 -8.21
CA PRO A 172 -23.05 7.21 -7.86
C PRO A 172 -23.87 5.92 -7.79
N GLY A 173 -24.61 5.74 -6.67
CA GLY A 173 -25.51 4.62 -6.44
C GLY A 173 -24.81 3.28 -6.07
N LEU A 174 -23.48 3.21 -6.09
CA LEU A 174 -22.77 1.96 -5.79
C LEU A 174 -22.97 1.51 -4.33
N VAL A 175 -22.98 2.44 -3.37
CA VAL A 175 -23.25 2.16 -1.95
C VAL A 175 -24.64 1.53 -1.79
N ALA A 176 -25.66 2.11 -2.41
CA ALA A 176 -27.04 1.59 -2.37
C ALA A 176 -27.15 0.21 -3.04
N GLU A 177 -26.47 0.01 -4.18
CA GLU A 177 -26.44 -1.25 -4.91
C GLU A 177 -25.82 -2.37 -4.04
N ILE A 178 -24.71 -2.09 -3.36
CA ILE A 178 -24.07 -3.04 -2.45
C ILE A 178 -24.98 -3.34 -1.26
N GLY A 179 -25.54 -2.31 -0.63
CA GLY A 179 -26.44 -2.48 0.52
C GLY A 179 -27.70 -3.30 0.19
N HIS A 180 -28.23 -3.16 -1.03
CA HIS A 180 -29.34 -3.99 -1.50
C HIS A 180 -28.93 -5.47 -1.69
N ALA A 181 -27.77 -5.71 -2.25
CA ALA A 181 -27.29 -7.07 -2.52
C ALA A 181 -26.69 -7.76 -1.28
N MET A 182 -26.21 -6.98 -0.33
CA MET A 182 -25.52 -7.44 0.88
C MET A 182 -26.13 -6.77 2.13
N PRO A 183 -27.23 -7.31 2.70
CA PRO A 183 -27.98 -6.66 3.80
C PRO A 183 -27.16 -6.38 5.06
N SER A 184 -26.04 -7.07 5.27
CA SER A 184 -25.10 -6.81 6.37
C SER A 184 -24.08 -5.71 6.09
N PHE A 185 -24.09 -5.11 4.89
CA PHE A 185 -23.28 -3.95 4.57
C PHE A 185 -23.75 -2.73 5.39
N PRO A 186 -22.87 -1.97 6.05
CA PRO A 186 -23.25 -0.95 7.02
C PRO A 186 -23.91 0.27 6.37
N GLN A 187 -24.63 1.02 7.21
CA GLN A 187 -25.30 2.26 6.81
C GLN A 187 -24.51 3.53 7.21
N ALA A 188 -23.52 3.40 8.09
CA ALA A 188 -22.84 4.57 8.65
C ALA A 188 -21.29 4.49 8.53
N TRP A 189 -20.66 3.46 9.08
CA TRP A 189 -19.21 3.39 9.23
C TRP A 189 -18.61 2.26 8.42
N LEU A 190 -17.43 2.48 7.84
CA LEU A 190 -16.68 1.47 7.11
C LEU A 190 -15.59 0.87 8.02
N ASP A 191 -15.77 -0.41 8.33
CA ASP A 191 -14.76 -1.28 8.93
C ASP A 191 -14.19 -2.27 7.90
N ASP A 192 -13.22 -3.10 8.28
CA ASP A 192 -12.61 -4.05 7.35
C ASP A 192 -13.58 -5.15 6.93
N ARG A 193 -14.57 -5.49 7.76
CA ARG A 193 -15.65 -6.39 7.38
C ARG A 193 -16.51 -5.79 6.26
N SER A 194 -16.84 -4.53 6.36
CA SER A 194 -17.62 -3.80 5.35
C SER A 194 -16.84 -3.66 4.04
N ARG A 195 -15.55 -3.34 4.12
CA ARG A 195 -14.64 -3.31 2.97
C ARG A 195 -14.55 -4.67 2.30
N THR A 196 -14.51 -5.74 3.09
CA THR A 196 -14.57 -7.13 2.61
C THR A 196 -15.88 -7.43 1.87
N LEU A 197 -17.03 -7.05 2.42
CA LEU A 197 -18.34 -7.23 1.78
C LEU A 197 -18.43 -6.49 0.44
N ALA A 198 -17.99 -5.24 0.39
CA ALA A 198 -17.93 -4.46 -0.85
C ALA A 198 -17.00 -5.10 -1.89
N THR A 199 -15.84 -5.59 -1.45
CA THR A 199 -14.88 -6.30 -2.30
C THR A 199 -15.49 -7.58 -2.88
N VAL A 200 -16.13 -8.39 -2.05
CA VAL A 200 -16.84 -9.62 -2.46
C VAL A 200 -17.95 -9.30 -3.46
N TYR A 201 -18.70 -8.22 -3.24
CA TYR A 201 -19.72 -7.75 -4.18
C TYR A 201 -19.09 -7.41 -5.55
N LEU A 202 -18.03 -6.59 -5.58
CA LEU A 202 -17.36 -6.20 -6.82
C LEU A 202 -16.78 -7.42 -7.56
N LEU A 203 -16.18 -8.38 -6.85
CA LEU A 203 -15.63 -9.60 -7.43
C LEU A 203 -16.71 -10.51 -8.04
N LYS A 204 -17.89 -10.61 -7.42
CA LYS A 204 -18.97 -11.47 -7.89
C LYS A 204 -19.80 -10.84 -9.00
N HIS A 205 -20.08 -9.53 -8.92
CA HIS A 205 -21.08 -8.87 -9.75
C HIS A 205 -20.51 -7.92 -10.81
N LYS A 206 -19.34 -7.31 -10.55
CA LYS A 206 -18.72 -6.34 -11.46
C LYS A 206 -17.47 -6.88 -12.14
N GLN A 207 -16.69 -7.66 -11.45
CA GLN A 207 -15.45 -8.28 -11.93
C GLN A 207 -14.49 -7.29 -12.63
N PRO A 208 -14.08 -6.18 -11.98
CA PRO A 208 -13.15 -5.23 -12.60
C PRO A 208 -11.85 -5.91 -13.03
N ASP A 209 -11.21 -5.41 -14.08
CA ASP A 209 -9.94 -5.97 -14.54
C ASP A 209 -8.79 -5.68 -13.57
N LEU A 210 -8.82 -4.53 -12.91
CA LEU A 210 -7.99 -4.18 -11.77
C LEU A 210 -8.90 -3.81 -10.59
N LEU A 211 -8.73 -4.47 -9.46
CA LEU A 211 -9.39 -4.12 -8.21
C LEU A 211 -8.34 -3.81 -7.15
N LEU A 212 -8.39 -2.60 -6.60
CA LEU A 212 -7.56 -2.13 -5.50
C LEU A 212 -8.38 -2.16 -4.22
N VAL A 213 -7.89 -2.81 -3.17
CA VAL A 213 -8.59 -2.94 -1.89
C VAL A 213 -7.64 -2.63 -0.75
N HIS A 214 -8.11 -1.88 0.25
CA HIS A 214 -7.34 -1.51 1.41
C HIS A 214 -8.11 -1.86 2.69
N LEU A 215 -7.51 -2.71 3.54
CA LEU A 215 -7.95 -3.05 4.89
C LEU A 215 -7.07 -2.28 5.88
N ALA A 216 -7.64 -1.62 6.89
CA ALA A 216 -6.93 -0.63 7.69
C ALA A 216 -7.01 -0.80 9.21
N GLU A 217 -7.75 -1.80 9.73
CA GLU A 217 -7.91 -1.97 11.17
C GLU A 217 -6.63 -2.37 11.88
N LEU A 218 -5.77 -3.16 11.22
CA LEU A 218 -4.52 -3.61 11.82
C LEU A 218 -3.61 -2.43 12.19
N ASP A 219 -3.47 -1.44 11.30
CA ASP A 219 -2.71 -0.22 11.56
C ASP A 219 -3.26 0.54 12.77
N SER A 220 -4.58 0.74 12.81
CA SER A 220 -5.24 1.46 13.89
C SER A 220 -4.97 0.81 15.25
N GLU A 221 -5.13 -0.51 15.35
CA GLU A 221 -4.91 -1.27 16.59
C GLU A 221 -3.42 -1.33 16.95
N ALA A 222 -2.53 -1.41 15.96
CA ALA A 222 -1.10 -1.37 16.18
C ALA A 222 -0.60 0.00 16.68
N HIS A 223 -1.27 1.09 16.30
CA HIS A 223 -1.02 2.40 16.90
C HIS A 223 -1.39 2.43 18.37
N GLU A 224 -2.55 1.91 18.76
CA GLU A 224 -3.08 1.98 20.12
C GLU A 224 -2.33 1.04 21.07
N GLU A 225 -2.09 -0.20 20.67
CA GLU A 225 -1.55 -1.25 21.55
C GLU A 225 -0.09 -1.60 21.30
N GLY A 226 0.49 -1.15 20.18
CA GLY A 226 1.82 -1.55 19.71
C GLY A 226 1.79 -2.85 18.92
N PRO A 227 2.69 -3.02 17.93
CA PRO A 227 2.75 -4.23 17.11
C PRO A 227 3.24 -5.44 17.93
N PHE A 228 2.94 -6.65 17.45
CA PHE A 228 3.39 -7.96 17.97
C PHE A 228 2.91 -8.32 19.39
N VAL A 229 1.95 -7.59 19.93
CA VAL A 229 1.28 -7.94 21.21
C VAL A 229 0.09 -8.88 20.96
N PRO A 230 -0.36 -9.66 21.98
CA PRO A 230 -1.44 -10.65 21.77
C PRO A 230 -2.72 -10.07 21.17
N HIS A 231 -3.13 -8.87 21.57
CA HIS A 231 -4.31 -8.20 21.04
C HIS A 231 -4.17 -7.94 19.53
N VAL A 232 -3.06 -7.33 19.10
CA VAL A 232 -2.81 -7.01 17.68
C VAL A 232 -2.57 -8.28 16.86
N ASN A 233 -1.96 -9.31 17.45
CA ASN A 233 -1.85 -10.62 16.82
C ASN A 233 -3.24 -11.22 16.51
N ALA A 234 -4.23 -11.05 17.41
CA ALA A 234 -5.60 -11.48 17.16
C ALA A 234 -6.27 -10.67 16.03
N VAL A 235 -5.90 -9.40 15.86
CA VAL A 235 -6.34 -8.60 14.70
C VAL A 235 -5.77 -9.14 13.40
N VAL A 236 -4.49 -9.53 13.38
CA VAL A 236 -3.87 -10.20 12.21
C VAL A 236 -4.61 -11.49 11.87
N GLU A 237 -4.99 -12.30 12.88
CA GLU A 237 -5.76 -13.54 12.68
C GLU A 237 -7.15 -13.25 12.11
N ARG A 238 -7.85 -12.22 12.60
CA ARG A 238 -9.15 -11.78 12.05
C ARG A 238 -9.01 -11.26 10.62
N THR A 239 -7.95 -10.51 10.33
CA THR A 239 -7.65 -10.04 8.97
C THR A 239 -7.38 -11.22 8.01
N ASP A 240 -6.74 -12.29 8.47
CA ASP A 240 -6.58 -13.53 7.70
C ASP A 240 -7.92 -14.17 7.32
N GLU A 241 -8.92 -14.14 8.21
CA GLU A 241 -10.27 -14.62 7.91
C GLU A 241 -10.93 -13.78 6.81
N LEU A 242 -10.83 -12.44 6.89
CA LEU A 242 -11.36 -11.53 5.87
C LEU A 242 -10.67 -11.72 4.51
N ILE A 243 -9.35 -11.91 4.50
CA ILE A 243 -8.59 -12.29 3.30
C ILE A 243 -9.14 -13.61 2.73
N GLY A 244 -9.44 -14.58 3.59
CA GLY A 244 -10.05 -15.86 3.21
C GLY A 244 -11.36 -15.69 2.47
N ASP A 245 -12.26 -14.85 2.99
CA ASP A 245 -13.56 -14.54 2.36
C ASP A 245 -13.40 -13.88 0.99
N ILE A 246 -12.49 -12.92 0.86
CA ILE A 246 -12.16 -12.26 -0.40
C ILE A 246 -11.62 -13.27 -1.42
N VAL A 247 -10.65 -14.09 -1.03
CA VAL A 247 -10.04 -15.10 -1.92
C VAL A 247 -11.04 -16.16 -2.35
N GLN A 248 -11.96 -16.56 -1.47
CA GLN A 248 -13.04 -17.48 -1.81
C GLN A 248 -14.01 -16.90 -2.85
N ALA A 249 -14.25 -15.59 -2.82
CA ALA A 249 -15.11 -14.90 -3.78
C ALA A 249 -14.41 -14.59 -5.12
N MET A 250 -13.09 -14.67 -5.15
CA MET A 250 -12.28 -14.27 -6.31
C MET A 250 -12.45 -15.24 -7.48
N PRO A 251 -12.84 -14.78 -8.70
CA PRO A 251 -12.93 -15.63 -9.88
C PRO A 251 -11.56 -16.22 -10.26
N LYS A 252 -11.58 -17.40 -10.89
CA LYS A 252 -10.37 -18.19 -11.21
C LYS A 252 -9.39 -17.51 -12.17
N ASN A 253 -9.81 -16.51 -12.92
CA ASN A 253 -8.99 -15.75 -13.86
C ASN A 253 -8.29 -14.54 -13.23
N TYR A 254 -8.45 -14.33 -11.90
CA TYR A 254 -7.73 -13.29 -11.19
C TYR A 254 -6.38 -13.78 -10.68
N ARG A 255 -5.41 -12.87 -10.70
CA ARG A 255 -4.21 -12.92 -9.87
C ARG A 255 -4.43 -12.09 -8.61
N LEU A 256 -3.80 -12.49 -7.53
CA LEU A 256 -3.81 -11.78 -6.25
C LEU A 256 -2.42 -11.24 -5.96
N ALA A 257 -2.31 -9.94 -5.77
CA ALA A 257 -1.18 -9.31 -5.09
C ALA A 257 -1.63 -8.95 -3.67
N LEU A 258 -1.07 -9.61 -2.66
CA LEU A 258 -1.25 -9.23 -1.25
C LEU A 258 -0.05 -8.39 -0.84
N VAL A 259 -0.31 -7.17 -0.40
CA VAL A 259 0.69 -6.16 -0.09
C VAL A 259 0.42 -5.48 1.25
N SER A 260 1.39 -4.73 1.74
CA SER A 260 1.19 -3.70 2.76
C SER A 260 2.02 -2.47 2.39
N ASP A 261 1.77 -1.38 3.05
CA ASP A 261 2.29 -0.07 2.72
C ASP A 261 3.54 0.33 3.54
N HIS A 262 3.66 -0.16 4.76
CA HIS A 262 4.81 0.06 5.64
C HIS A 262 4.97 -1.04 6.69
N GLY A 263 6.12 -1.04 7.35
CA GLY A 263 6.34 -1.75 8.59
C GLY A 263 5.82 -0.97 9.80
N PHE A 264 6.01 -1.51 11.00
CA PHE A 264 5.51 -0.93 12.23
C PHE A 264 6.54 -1.06 13.37
N GLU A 265 6.67 -0.03 14.22
CA GLU A 265 7.56 -0.07 15.39
C GLU A 265 6.78 0.17 16.68
N ARG A 266 7.12 -0.60 17.71
CA ARG A 266 6.70 -0.31 19.08
C ARG A 266 7.44 0.92 19.58
N ILE A 267 6.75 1.80 20.33
CA ILE A 267 7.32 3.01 20.89
C ILE A 267 7.21 2.96 22.42
N ASP A 268 8.34 3.11 23.08
CA ASP A 268 8.42 3.14 24.53
C ASP A 268 8.47 4.59 25.07
N HIS A 269 9.09 5.52 24.32
CA HIS A 269 9.12 6.94 24.69
C HIS A 269 9.35 7.89 23.51
N VAL A 270 9.09 9.18 23.76
CA VAL A 270 9.37 10.29 22.84
C VAL A 270 10.63 11.00 23.30
N ALA A 271 11.60 11.22 22.41
CA ALA A 271 12.78 12.04 22.65
C ALA A 271 12.59 13.44 22.04
N ASN A 272 12.59 14.47 22.88
CA ASN A 272 12.44 15.86 22.49
C ASN A 272 13.80 16.48 22.16
N LEU A 273 14.35 16.16 21.00
CA LEU A 273 15.73 16.52 20.63
C LEU A 273 16.02 18.02 20.71
N LYS A 274 15.07 18.89 20.37
CA LYS A 274 15.23 20.35 20.50
C LYS A 274 15.39 20.79 21.95
N ALA A 275 14.60 20.21 22.85
CA ALA A 275 14.72 20.50 24.30
C ALA A 275 16.04 19.95 24.84
N MET A 276 16.46 18.77 24.42
CA MET A 276 17.75 18.17 24.81
C MET A 276 18.93 19.05 24.35
N ALA A 277 18.94 19.45 23.07
CA ALA A 277 19.98 20.32 22.53
C ALA A 277 20.06 21.66 23.28
N ALA A 278 18.91 22.27 23.57
CA ALA A 278 18.85 23.52 24.34
C ALA A 278 19.42 23.35 25.75
N SER A 279 19.14 22.23 26.43
CA SER A 279 19.70 21.90 27.73
C SER A 279 21.24 21.77 27.72
N ASP A 280 21.76 21.23 26.60
CA ASP A 280 23.21 21.10 26.38
C ASP A 280 23.87 22.38 25.83
N GLY A 281 23.12 23.49 25.76
CA GLY A 281 23.61 24.77 25.23
C GLY A 281 23.81 24.79 23.71
N VAL A 282 23.25 23.82 22.98
CA VAL A 282 23.32 23.75 21.54
C VAL A 282 22.09 24.42 20.92
N THR A 283 22.35 25.46 20.13
CA THR A 283 21.32 26.19 19.38
C THR A 283 21.60 26.06 17.88
N GLY A 284 20.56 25.93 17.09
CA GLY A 284 20.63 25.80 15.63
C GLY A 284 19.38 25.21 15.05
N GLU A 285 19.31 25.19 13.72
CA GLU A 285 18.14 24.64 13.04
C GLU A 285 18.15 23.11 13.11
N MET A 286 16.99 22.56 13.47
CA MET A 286 16.73 21.13 13.53
C MET A 286 15.28 20.87 13.10
N THR A 287 15.11 20.04 12.09
CA THR A 287 13.79 19.60 11.61
C THR A 287 13.56 18.15 12.00
N VAL A 288 12.42 17.90 12.66
CA VAL A 288 11.95 16.56 13.02
C VAL A 288 10.71 16.28 12.20
N ALA A 289 10.76 15.25 11.36
CA ALA A 289 9.63 14.83 10.53
C ALA A 289 9.72 13.34 10.20
N ALA A 290 8.57 12.65 10.25
CA ALA A 290 8.40 11.28 9.76
C ALA A 290 9.50 10.31 10.22
N GLY A 291 9.79 10.27 11.51
CA GLY A 291 10.79 9.35 12.08
C GLY A 291 12.24 9.67 11.69
N LEU A 292 12.52 10.91 11.33
CA LEU A 292 13.84 11.39 10.98
C LEU A 292 14.10 12.75 11.60
N VAL A 293 15.33 13.03 12.04
CA VAL A 293 15.80 14.38 12.37
C VAL A 293 16.83 14.80 11.33
N THR A 294 16.69 16.00 10.79
CA THR A 294 17.65 16.59 9.84
C THR A 294 18.12 17.96 10.30
N THR A 295 19.33 18.34 9.88
CA THR A 295 19.88 19.68 10.15
C THR A 295 20.81 20.12 9.03
N GLY A 296 20.79 21.41 8.71
CA GLY A 296 21.79 22.10 7.92
C GLY A 296 22.91 22.73 8.75
N ASP A 297 22.80 22.73 10.08
CA ASP A 297 23.78 23.34 11.00
C ASP A 297 24.84 22.32 11.44
N ALA A 298 26.11 22.63 11.15
CA ALA A 298 27.22 21.73 11.47
C ALA A 298 27.42 21.51 12.99
N ARG A 299 27.02 22.46 13.85
CA ARG A 299 27.12 22.31 15.32
C ARG A 299 26.03 21.35 15.82
N VAL A 300 24.83 21.49 15.30
CA VAL A 300 23.71 20.57 15.60
C VAL A 300 24.05 19.17 15.09
N ALA A 301 24.61 19.05 13.89
CA ALA A 301 25.07 17.77 13.34
C ALA A 301 26.15 17.11 14.22
N ALA A 302 27.12 17.87 14.71
CA ALA A 302 28.13 17.37 15.64
C ALA A 302 27.51 16.90 16.96
N TRP A 303 26.54 17.63 17.50
CA TRP A 303 25.79 17.26 18.71
C TRP A 303 25.01 15.96 18.47
N LEU A 304 24.25 15.84 17.37
CA LEU A 304 23.50 14.63 17.01
C LEU A 304 24.43 13.41 16.90
N ARG A 305 25.60 13.56 16.28
CA ARG A 305 26.63 12.49 16.23
C ARG A 305 27.11 12.09 17.62
N ALA A 306 27.23 13.05 18.53
CA ALA A 306 27.62 12.80 19.92
C ALA A 306 26.47 12.13 20.74
N GLN A 307 25.22 12.28 20.33
CA GLN A 307 24.06 11.58 20.93
C GLN A 307 23.83 10.18 20.33
N ALA A 308 24.31 9.92 19.11
CA ALA A 308 24.13 8.65 18.47
C ALA A 308 24.61 7.47 19.34
N GLY A 309 23.75 6.47 19.52
CA GLY A 309 24.03 5.28 20.33
C GLY A 309 23.86 5.47 21.85
N LYS A 310 23.36 6.64 22.32
CA LYS A 310 23.09 6.87 23.74
C LYS A 310 21.65 6.57 24.17
N GLY A 311 20.87 5.95 23.33
CA GLY A 311 19.51 5.48 23.63
C GLY A 311 18.39 6.17 22.87
N ASP A 312 18.57 7.43 22.43
CA ASP A 312 17.52 8.19 21.73
C ASP A 312 17.80 8.34 20.23
N VAL A 313 19.03 8.72 19.88
CA VAL A 313 19.45 8.93 18.50
C VAL A 313 20.10 7.65 17.96
N GLY A 314 19.57 7.14 16.88
CA GLY A 314 20.05 5.94 16.21
C GLY A 314 21.12 6.22 15.16
N ARG A 315 21.00 5.58 14.03
CA ARG A 315 21.97 5.63 12.92
C ARG A 315 21.93 6.99 12.20
N GLU A 316 23.09 7.51 11.85
CA GLU A 316 23.19 8.55 10.83
C GLU A 316 22.88 7.95 9.45
N VAL A 317 21.96 8.55 8.71
CA VAL A 317 21.63 8.16 7.34
C VAL A 317 22.72 8.64 6.41
N PRO A 318 23.42 7.76 5.65
CA PRO A 318 24.43 8.18 4.70
C PRO A 318 23.85 9.12 3.64
N HIS A 319 24.60 10.15 3.25
CA HIS A 319 24.12 11.15 2.29
C HIS A 319 23.68 10.52 0.95
N GLY A 320 24.39 9.54 0.42
CA GLY A 320 23.99 8.83 -0.80
C GLY A 320 22.67 8.07 -0.65
N GLU A 321 22.43 7.49 0.52
CA GLU A 321 21.16 6.85 0.84
C GLU A 321 20.03 7.90 0.97
N LEU A 322 20.30 9.02 1.65
CA LEU A 322 19.36 10.13 1.80
C LEU A 322 18.91 10.64 0.41
N MET A 323 19.84 10.83 -0.52
CA MET A 323 19.54 11.29 -1.89
C MET A 323 18.71 10.28 -2.69
N SER A 324 18.84 9.00 -2.42
CA SER A 324 18.08 7.96 -3.12
C SER A 324 16.60 7.96 -2.74
N TYR A 325 16.28 8.21 -1.45
CA TYR A 325 14.91 8.13 -0.92
C TYR A 325 14.25 9.50 -0.70
N ALA A 326 15.04 10.53 -0.40
CA ALA A 326 14.57 11.85 -0.02
C ALA A 326 15.44 12.98 -0.61
N PRO A 327 15.56 13.11 -1.96
CA PRO A 327 16.40 14.12 -2.60
C PRO A 327 16.01 15.56 -2.25
N GLN A 328 14.77 15.78 -1.79
CA GLN A 328 14.32 17.08 -1.27
C GLN A 328 15.03 17.51 0.03
N LEU A 329 15.80 16.62 0.67
CA LEU A 329 16.62 16.90 1.85
C LEU A 329 18.10 17.12 1.49
N ALA A 330 18.40 17.50 0.25
CA ALA A 330 19.78 17.67 -0.25
C ALA A 330 20.61 18.68 0.57
N ASP A 331 19.98 19.69 1.16
CA ASP A 331 20.63 20.71 1.99
C ASP A 331 20.95 20.24 3.42
N ALA A 332 20.51 19.03 3.80
CA ALA A 332 20.80 18.48 5.12
C ALA A 332 22.29 18.08 5.23
N VAL A 333 23.01 18.66 6.18
CA VAL A 333 24.38 18.29 6.56
C VAL A 333 24.42 16.95 7.27
N ALA A 334 23.35 16.62 8.00
CA ALA A 334 23.17 15.34 8.67
C ALA A 334 21.68 14.98 8.81
N ALA A 335 21.42 13.68 8.80
CA ALA A 335 20.11 13.09 9.04
C ALA A 335 20.28 11.86 9.95
N PHE A 336 19.40 11.70 10.95
CA PHE A 336 19.47 10.60 11.90
C PHE A 336 18.10 9.95 12.09
N GLU A 337 18.10 8.63 12.16
CA GLU A 337 16.96 7.85 12.63
C GLU A 337 16.86 7.89 14.15
N PRO A 338 15.66 7.73 14.75
CA PRO A 338 15.57 7.44 16.17
C PRO A 338 16.12 6.04 16.48
N ALA A 339 16.56 5.84 17.71
CA ALA A 339 16.92 4.51 18.20
C ALA A 339 15.70 3.56 18.18
N ALA A 340 15.92 2.27 18.46
CA ALA A 340 14.83 1.30 18.57
C ALA A 340 13.84 1.72 19.66
N HIS A 341 12.56 1.60 19.39
CA HIS A 341 11.45 1.92 20.29
C HIS A 341 11.33 3.39 20.69
N VAL A 342 12.00 4.30 19.98
CA VAL A 342 11.96 5.75 20.19
C VAL A 342 11.32 6.44 19.01
N THR A 343 10.56 7.50 19.28
CA THR A 343 10.16 8.47 18.25
C THR A 343 10.62 9.87 18.66
N PHE A 344 10.90 10.73 17.68
CA PHE A 344 11.31 12.10 17.95
C PHE A 344 10.10 13.01 18.16
N GLY A 345 10.14 13.81 19.23
CA GLY A 345 9.15 14.83 19.55
C GLY A 345 9.56 16.21 19.05
N GLY A 346 8.56 17.04 18.76
CA GLY A 346 8.75 18.41 18.26
C GLY A 346 8.95 19.47 19.35
N ALA A 347 8.87 19.12 20.66
CA ALA A 347 8.96 20.10 21.76
C ALA A 347 10.34 20.76 21.80
N ALA A 348 10.35 22.10 21.81
CA ALA A 348 11.57 22.89 21.82
C ALA A 348 12.04 23.24 23.24
N SER A 349 11.22 22.97 24.26
CA SER A 349 11.52 23.24 25.68
C SER A 349 10.77 22.27 26.58
N GLY A 350 11.14 22.16 27.83
CA GLY A 350 10.54 21.26 28.81
C GLY A 350 11.32 19.96 28.96
N ALA A 351 10.62 18.86 29.22
CA ALA A 351 11.25 17.57 29.47
C ALA A 351 11.95 17.00 28.23
N ALA A 352 13.13 16.42 28.40
CA ALA A 352 13.90 15.73 27.36
C ALA A 352 13.12 14.53 26.80
N HIS A 353 12.36 13.86 27.65
CA HIS A 353 11.56 12.68 27.28
C HIS A 353 10.12 12.85 27.72
N GLY A 354 9.22 12.15 26.99
CA GLY A 354 7.81 12.08 27.30
C GLY A 354 7.20 10.73 26.97
N PRO A 355 5.99 10.43 27.47
CA PRO A 355 5.26 9.25 27.04
C PRO A 355 4.86 9.39 25.56
N PRO A 356 4.82 8.27 24.81
CA PRO A 356 4.30 8.31 23.46
C PRO A 356 2.79 8.52 23.47
N SER A 357 2.27 9.19 22.45
CA SER A 357 0.81 9.28 22.22
C SER A 357 0.21 7.96 21.78
N ASN A 358 0.99 7.16 21.06
CA ASN A 358 0.64 5.84 20.55
C ASN A 358 1.72 4.84 20.98
N LYS A 359 1.34 3.61 21.30
CA LYS A 359 2.28 2.54 21.67
C LYS A 359 3.03 1.94 20.48
N GLY A 360 2.55 2.21 19.27
CA GLY A 360 3.20 1.85 18.02
C GLY A 360 3.06 2.95 16.98
N THR A 361 4.00 3.01 16.07
CA THR A 361 3.95 3.98 14.96
C THR A 361 4.76 3.51 13.75
N HIS A 362 4.57 4.21 12.64
CA HIS A 362 5.30 4.07 11.40
C HIS A 362 5.82 5.44 10.93
N GLY A 363 6.35 5.57 9.70
CA GLY A 363 6.91 6.81 9.18
C GLY A 363 8.43 6.90 9.36
N PHE A 364 9.07 5.80 9.73
CA PHE A 364 10.52 5.71 9.88
C PHE A 364 11.25 5.65 8.54
N TRP A 365 12.56 5.67 8.60
CA TRP A 365 13.39 5.58 7.41
C TRP A 365 13.22 4.22 6.70
N PRO A 366 13.07 4.16 5.37
CA PRO A 366 12.74 2.92 4.66
C PRO A 366 13.77 1.80 4.79
N LYS A 367 15.04 2.15 4.99
CA LYS A 367 16.15 1.19 5.18
C LYS A 367 16.40 0.82 6.65
N ARG A 368 15.46 1.14 7.55
CA ARG A 368 15.54 0.70 8.94
C ARG A 368 15.50 -0.83 9.00
N PRO A 369 16.42 -1.49 9.74
CA PRO A 369 16.44 -2.94 9.85
C PRO A 369 15.10 -3.51 10.33
N ASP A 370 14.67 -4.62 9.73
CA ASP A 370 13.42 -5.34 10.02
C ASP A 370 12.12 -4.51 9.86
N TYR A 371 12.19 -3.33 9.29
CA TYR A 371 11.06 -2.41 9.10
C TYR A 371 10.61 -2.44 7.64
N HIS A 372 9.96 -3.52 7.23
CA HIS A 372 9.54 -3.74 5.84
C HIS A 372 8.05 -4.03 5.73
N SER A 373 7.47 -3.64 4.63
CA SER A 373 6.15 -4.09 4.20
C SER A 373 6.23 -5.42 3.45
N ILE A 374 5.08 -5.95 2.99
CA ILE A 374 4.99 -7.26 2.34
C ILE A 374 4.68 -7.15 0.84
N PHE A 375 5.06 -8.18 0.09
CA PHE A 375 4.58 -8.43 -1.27
C PHE A 375 4.51 -9.93 -1.53
N LEU A 376 3.29 -10.40 -1.91
CA LEU A 376 3.02 -11.74 -2.40
C LEU A 376 2.23 -11.65 -3.69
N LEU A 377 2.63 -12.38 -4.72
CA LEU A 377 1.87 -12.48 -5.98
C LEU A 377 1.54 -13.95 -6.27
N SER A 378 0.25 -14.26 -6.44
CA SER A 378 -0.24 -15.61 -6.74
C SER A 378 -1.33 -15.59 -7.81
N GLY A 379 -1.64 -16.76 -8.35
CA GLY A 379 -2.73 -16.95 -9.29
C GLY A 379 -2.32 -17.61 -10.61
N PRO A 380 -3.18 -17.61 -11.63
CA PRO A 380 -2.94 -18.30 -12.90
C PRO A 380 -1.63 -17.85 -13.57
N GLY A 381 -0.77 -18.82 -13.89
CA GLY A 381 0.51 -18.58 -14.57
C GLY A 381 1.63 -17.99 -13.70
N VAL A 382 1.37 -17.71 -12.42
CA VAL A 382 2.42 -17.30 -11.47
C VAL A 382 3.12 -18.55 -10.95
N LYS A 383 4.46 -18.60 -11.10
CA LYS A 383 5.27 -19.66 -10.52
C LYS A 383 5.74 -19.22 -9.12
N PRO A 384 5.50 -20.02 -8.08
CA PRO A 384 5.98 -19.71 -6.73
C PRO A 384 7.50 -19.56 -6.69
N GLY A 385 8.01 -18.71 -5.81
CA GLY A 385 9.44 -18.51 -5.61
C GLY A 385 9.76 -17.28 -4.76
N ALA A 386 10.96 -17.24 -4.21
CA ALA A 386 11.48 -16.08 -3.48
C ALA A 386 11.94 -15.00 -4.46
N LEU A 387 11.74 -13.74 -4.09
CA LEU A 387 12.17 -12.57 -4.86
C LEU A 387 13.35 -11.84 -4.21
N GLY A 388 13.74 -12.23 -2.99
CA GLY A 388 14.61 -11.42 -2.15
C GLY A 388 13.91 -10.15 -1.66
N GLU A 389 14.69 -9.22 -1.13
CA GLU A 389 14.21 -7.86 -0.79
C GLU A 389 13.94 -7.08 -2.09
N ILE A 390 12.82 -6.35 -2.13
CA ILE A 390 12.44 -5.54 -3.30
C ILE A 390 12.09 -4.11 -2.87
N GLU A 391 12.20 -3.18 -3.81
CA GLU A 391 11.78 -1.78 -3.61
C GLU A 391 10.29 -1.60 -3.91
N MET A 392 9.59 -0.80 -3.12
CA MET A 392 8.16 -0.48 -3.32
C MET A 392 7.89 0.14 -4.69
N LEU A 393 8.80 0.95 -5.20
CA LEU A 393 8.67 1.57 -6.53
C LEU A 393 8.65 0.54 -7.67
N SER A 394 9.08 -0.70 -7.42
CA SER A 394 8.99 -1.79 -8.41
C SER A 394 7.60 -2.41 -8.50
N LEU A 395 6.68 -2.11 -7.56
CA LEU A 395 5.39 -2.79 -7.48
C LEU A 395 4.47 -2.46 -8.65
N GLU A 396 4.45 -1.21 -9.11
CA GLU A 396 3.66 -0.80 -10.28
C GLU A 396 3.99 -1.67 -11.50
N LYS A 397 5.27 -1.87 -11.81
CA LYS A 397 5.71 -2.73 -12.92
C LYS A 397 5.38 -4.21 -12.69
N ARG A 398 5.37 -4.68 -11.47
CA ARG A 398 4.94 -6.04 -11.11
C ARG A 398 3.43 -6.22 -11.33
N PHE A 399 2.63 -5.19 -11.01
CA PHE A 399 1.19 -5.19 -11.28
C PHE A 399 0.90 -5.16 -12.78
N GLU A 400 1.60 -4.34 -13.56
CA GLU A 400 1.53 -4.36 -15.03
C GLU A 400 1.81 -5.77 -15.58
N GLY A 401 2.93 -6.37 -15.18
CA GLY A 401 3.31 -7.72 -15.57
C GLY A 401 2.26 -8.77 -15.14
N ALA A 402 1.66 -8.60 -13.97
CA ALA A 402 0.58 -9.46 -13.48
C ALA A 402 -0.69 -9.33 -14.33
N MET A 403 -0.93 -8.19 -14.96
CA MET A 403 -2.08 -7.94 -15.84
C MET A 403 -1.78 -8.19 -17.32
N GLY A 404 -0.50 -8.40 -17.69
CA GLY A 404 -0.07 -8.51 -19.07
C GLY A 404 -0.29 -7.22 -19.88
N ILE A 405 -0.07 -6.06 -19.23
CA ILE A 405 -0.14 -4.74 -19.84
C ILE A 405 1.22 -4.04 -19.72
N THR A 406 1.42 -2.99 -20.50
CA THR A 406 2.54 -2.08 -20.40
C THR A 406 2.00 -0.65 -20.36
N CYS A 407 2.32 0.08 -19.31
CA CYS A 407 1.96 1.48 -19.19
C CYS A 407 3.05 2.36 -19.81
N PRO A 408 2.68 3.38 -20.59
CA PRO A 408 3.66 4.38 -20.98
C PRO A 408 4.17 5.09 -19.72
N GLY A 409 5.49 5.20 -19.62
CA GLY A 409 6.16 5.90 -18.53
C GLY A 409 5.92 7.40 -18.54
#